data_445a4ea2c67dd4d1467614322577a335
#
_entry.id   445a4ea2c67dd4d1467614322577a335
#
_cell.length_a   1.000
_cell.length_b   1.000
_cell.length_c   1.000
_cell.angle_alpha   90.00
_cell.angle_beta   90.00
_cell.angle_gamma   90.00
#
_symmetry.space_group_name_H-M   'P 1'
#
loop_
_entity.id
_entity.type
_entity.pdbx_description
1 polymer ?
#
loop_
_entity_poly.entity_id
_entity_poly.type
_entity_poly.pdbx_seq_one_letter_code
_entity_poly.pdbx_strand_id
1 'polypeptide(L)'
;MSSAGRSADGSATAPGEERRAMIVACGAHALHDGFTDLIYVMLPVWQSEFGLSFAALGLMKTVFSGTLAGFQVPSGFLAERFGARTVLALGTALAGLGYVFGGLSVGVVTLVAALFVGGLGASTQHPLGSALVAQAFAGARSRTALGTYNFAGDIGKMTVPALAALLLLVLPWRQALMLIGALGVLGAVLVFTLMPRLREAAPAAAKKESAARPIGRLHALGFPLLLSVGIIDSATRMAFLTFLPFVLTAKGASVQTVGLSLTLVFAGGAAGKLVCTYIGARLGTIATVWLTEGITAVTIVALLPLSLDAAMLLLPVVGVALNGTSSVLYGSVPDLVTPDKRTRAFGIFYTGTIGAGAVSPALYGLIGDAFGVSTALVVVAAIVLVTLPLTLMLRPALAAQPT
;
A
#
# COMPACT_ATOMS: atom_id res chain seq x y z
N MET A 1 -28.92 26.14 -47.40
CA MET A 1 -27.50 26.09 -47.10
C MET A 1 -27.37 25.65 -45.64
N SER A 2 -27.05 24.38 -45.47
CA SER A 2 -27.02 23.69 -44.19
C SER A 2 -25.62 23.90 -43.55
N SER A 3 -25.56 24.60 -42.41
CA SER A 3 -24.38 24.64 -41.57
C SER A 3 -24.35 23.40 -40.67
N ALA A 4 -23.59 22.40 -41.11
CA ALA A 4 -23.31 21.23 -40.29
C ALA A 4 -22.55 21.68 -39.03
N GLY A 5 -23.21 21.52 -37.87
CA GLY A 5 -22.59 21.65 -36.56
C GLY A 5 -21.47 20.60 -36.40
N ARG A 6 -20.22 21.06 -36.32
CA ARG A 6 -19.12 20.23 -35.82
C ARG A 6 -19.38 19.98 -34.32
N SER A 7 -19.84 18.81 -34.02
CA SER A 7 -19.82 18.28 -32.65
C SER A 7 -18.38 18.35 -32.16
N ALA A 8 -18.16 19.07 -31.06
CA ALA A 8 -16.88 19.08 -30.34
C ALA A 8 -16.67 17.65 -29.76
N ASP A 9 -16.03 16.82 -30.57
CA ASP A 9 -15.54 15.51 -30.13
C ASP A 9 -14.41 15.78 -29.14
N GLY A 10 -14.69 15.58 -27.86
CA GLY A 10 -13.67 15.67 -26.81
C GLY A 10 -12.58 14.66 -27.15
N SER A 11 -11.42 15.17 -27.62
CA SER A 11 -10.33 14.38 -28.18
C SER A 11 -9.93 13.25 -27.23
N ALA A 12 -10.41 12.03 -27.53
CA ALA A 12 -9.94 10.82 -26.90
C ALA A 12 -8.41 10.75 -27.08
N THR A 13 -7.70 10.41 -26.02
CA THR A 13 -6.24 10.20 -26.08
C THR A 13 -5.93 9.18 -27.17
N ALA A 14 -4.92 9.43 -28.00
CA ALA A 14 -4.55 8.53 -29.09
C ALA A 14 -4.15 7.15 -28.51
N PRO A 15 -4.51 6.01 -29.16
CA PRO A 15 -4.21 4.68 -28.65
C PRO A 15 -2.72 4.45 -28.30
N GLY A 16 -1.82 5.07 -29.04
CA GLY A 16 -0.37 5.02 -28.78
C GLY A 16 0.02 5.76 -27.49
N GLU A 17 -0.64 6.86 -27.18
CA GLU A 17 -0.42 7.64 -25.95
C GLU A 17 -1.03 6.92 -24.75
N GLU A 18 -2.22 6.31 -24.87
CA GLU A 18 -2.82 5.48 -23.83
C GLU A 18 -1.88 4.35 -23.42
N ARG A 19 -1.36 3.59 -24.40
CA ARG A 19 -0.42 2.49 -24.15
C ARG A 19 0.87 2.99 -23.48
N ARG A 20 1.41 4.12 -23.96
CA ARG A 20 2.62 4.71 -23.38
C ARG A 20 2.40 5.20 -21.97
N ALA A 21 1.29 5.87 -21.68
CA ALA A 21 0.91 6.29 -20.34
C ALA A 21 0.80 5.09 -19.38
N MET A 22 0.16 3.99 -19.83
CA MET A 22 0.01 2.79 -19.04
C MET A 22 1.36 2.15 -18.69
N ILE A 23 2.24 1.94 -19.68
CA ILE A 23 3.55 1.30 -19.46
C ILE A 23 4.37 2.13 -18.47
N VAL A 24 4.43 3.45 -18.64
CA VAL A 24 5.21 4.32 -17.78
C VAL A 24 4.62 4.39 -16.38
N ALA A 25 3.29 4.52 -16.25
CA ALA A 25 2.62 4.53 -14.96
C ALA A 25 2.80 3.21 -14.20
N CYS A 26 2.65 2.07 -14.87
CA CYS A 26 2.86 0.75 -14.28
C CYS A 26 4.31 0.56 -13.83
N GLY A 27 5.29 0.96 -14.65
CA GLY A 27 6.71 0.89 -14.29
C GLY A 27 7.04 1.77 -13.08
N ALA A 28 6.53 3.00 -13.04
CA ALA A 28 6.70 3.89 -11.90
C ALA A 28 6.04 3.31 -10.63
N HIS A 29 4.83 2.74 -10.75
CA HIS A 29 4.13 2.14 -9.60
C HIS A 29 4.86 0.93 -9.05
N ALA A 30 5.31 0.03 -9.92
CA ALA A 30 6.11 -1.11 -9.50
C ALA A 30 7.38 -0.69 -8.75
N LEU A 31 8.07 0.34 -9.25
CA LEU A 31 9.28 0.86 -8.62
C LEU A 31 8.99 1.45 -7.23
N HIS A 32 7.96 2.29 -7.11
CA HIS A 32 7.60 2.95 -5.84
C HIS A 32 7.10 1.98 -4.77
N ASP A 33 6.22 1.04 -5.14
CA ASP A 33 5.72 0.04 -4.21
C ASP A 33 6.85 -0.91 -3.78
N GLY A 34 7.73 -1.26 -4.73
CA GLY A 34 8.94 -2.01 -4.43
C GLY A 34 9.87 -1.28 -3.47
N PHE A 35 10.07 0.02 -3.63
CA PHE A 35 10.82 0.85 -2.69
C PHE A 35 10.23 0.86 -1.30
N THR A 36 8.90 0.98 -1.19
CA THR A 36 8.22 0.96 0.10
C THR A 36 8.48 -0.34 0.86
N ASP A 37 8.53 -1.48 0.16
CA ASP A 37 8.62 -2.80 0.76
C ASP A 37 10.07 -3.34 0.83
N LEU A 38 11.02 -2.74 0.08
CA LEU A 38 12.45 -2.97 0.21
C LEU A 38 12.92 -2.79 1.67
N ILE A 39 12.34 -1.85 2.40
CA ILE A 39 12.70 -1.54 3.78
C ILE A 39 12.64 -2.80 4.65
N TYR A 40 11.66 -3.70 4.45
CA TYR A 40 11.54 -4.92 5.24
C TYR A 40 12.75 -5.85 5.13
N VAL A 41 13.39 -5.93 3.96
CA VAL A 41 14.64 -6.69 3.77
C VAL A 41 15.81 -6.02 4.48
N MET A 42 15.80 -4.69 4.52
CA MET A 42 16.89 -3.91 5.11
C MET A 42 16.84 -3.83 6.63
N LEU A 43 15.67 -4.02 7.26
CA LEU A 43 15.53 -3.89 8.73
C LEU A 43 16.48 -4.80 9.52
N PRO A 44 16.63 -6.11 9.23
CA PRO A 44 17.61 -6.95 9.91
C PRO A 44 19.05 -6.53 9.66
N VAL A 45 19.37 -6.05 8.46
CA VAL A 45 20.69 -5.55 8.10
C VAL A 45 21.03 -4.31 8.92
N TRP A 46 20.12 -3.36 9.03
CA TRP A 46 20.30 -2.15 9.83
C TRP A 46 20.30 -2.44 11.33
N GLN A 47 19.53 -3.43 11.78
CA GLN A 47 19.60 -3.89 13.17
C GLN A 47 21.00 -4.36 13.52
N SER A 48 21.58 -5.23 12.69
CA SER A 48 22.93 -5.75 12.90
C SER A 48 24.00 -4.69 12.81
N GLU A 49 23.88 -3.75 11.86
CA GLU A 49 24.88 -2.68 11.63
C GLU A 49 24.90 -1.66 12.76
N PHE A 50 23.74 -1.28 13.28
CA PHE A 50 23.60 -0.15 14.21
C PHE A 50 23.15 -0.55 15.62
N GLY A 51 22.96 -1.84 15.90
CA GLY A 51 22.50 -2.33 17.22
C GLY A 51 21.12 -1.81 17.61
N LEU A 52 20.20 -1.69 16.64
CA LEU A 52 18.89 -1.04 16.85
C LEU A 52 17.91 -1.95 17.58
N SER A 53 17.08 -1.35 18.45
CA SER A 53 15.92 -2.00 19.05
C SER A 53 14.80 -2.18 18.02
N PHE A 54 13.83 -3.06 18.29
CA PHE A 54 12.68 -3.27 17.41
C PHE A 54 11.80 -2.02 17.31
N ALA A 55 11.67 -1.26 18.40
CA ALA A 55 10.97 0.03 18.40
C ALA A 55 11.66 1.04 17.48
N ALA A 56 13.00 1.12 17.50
CA ALA A 56 13.78 1.99 16.62
C ALA A 56 13.61 1.60 15.15
N LEU A 57 13.62 0.32 14.82
CA LEU A 57 13.36 -0.19 13.48
C LEU A 57 11.93 0.11 13.02
N GLY A 58 10.95 -0.09 13.91
CA GLY A 58 9.57 0.30 13.67
C GLY A 58 9.43 1.80 13.42
N LEU A 59 10.14 2.64 14.19
CA LEU A 59 10.16 4.09 13.99
C LEU A 59 10.78 4.49 12.63
N MET A 60 11.84 3.81 12.18
CA MET A 60 12.40 4.04 10.84
C MET A 60 11.36 3.77 9.74
N LYS A 61 10.62 2.66 9.86
CA LYS A 61 9.51 2.36 8.95
C LYS A 61 8.40 3.39 9.07
N THR A 62 8.09 3.84 10.28
CA THR A 62 7.11 4.91 10.56
C THR A 62 7.52 6.23 9.89
N VAL A 63 8.79 6.63 9.95
CA VAL A 63 9.28 7.85 9.29
C VAL A 63 9.03 7.79 7.79
N PHE A 64 9.41 6.70 7.13
CA PHE A 64 9.18 6.55 5.69
C PHE A 64 7.68 6.55 5.36
N SER A 65 6.91 5.66 6.00
CA SER A 65 5.48 5.46 5.68
C SER A 65 4.62 6.64 6.13
N GLY A 66 4.95 7.27 7.26
CA GLY A 66 4.27 8.45 7.78
C GLY A 66 4.50 9.68 6.89
N THR A 67 5.73 9.85 6.39
CA THR A 67 6.05 10.92 5.42
C THR A 67 5.31 10.67 4.11
N LEU A 68 5.34 9.44 3.59
CA LEU A 68 4.57 9.05 2.41
C LEU A 68 3.10 9.40 2.58
N ALA A 69 2.48 9.02 3.68
CA ALA A 69 1.06 9.28 3.94
C ALA A 69 0.75 10.77 4.09
N GLY A 70 1.56 11.49 4.88
CA GLY A 70 1.33 12.90 5.22
C GLY A 70 1.47 13.86 4.04
N PHE A 71 2.31 13.49 3.05
CA PHE A 71 2.59 14.37 1.90
C PHE A 71 1.78 14.03 0.63
N GLN A 72 0.87 13.05 0.65
CA GLN A 72 0.03 12.74 -0.52
C GLN A 72 -0.85 13.92 -0.94
N VAL A 73 -1.51 14.59 0.01
CA VAL A 73 -2.35 15.76 -0.28
C VAL A 73 -1.53 16.95 -0.77
N PRO A 74 -0.44 17.35 -0.09
CA PRO A 74 0.48 18.36 -0.62
C PRO A 74 0.99 18.06 -2.02
N SER A 75 1.28 16.79 -2.34
CA SER A 75 1.70 16.38 -3.70
C SER A 75 0.63 16.65 -4.75
N GLY A 76 -0.65 16.47 -4.40
CA GLY A 76 -1.78 16.84 -5.27
C GLY A 76 -1.80 18.33 -5.58
N PHE A 77 -1.68 19.19 -4.57
CA PHE A 77 -1.63 20.65 -4.77
C PHE A 77 -0.42 21.10 -5.61
N LEU A 78 0.75 20.46 -5.43
CA LEU A 78 1.89 20.73 -6.29
C LEU A 78 1.60 20.33 -7.73
N ALA A 79 0.89 19.22 -7.95
CA ALA A 79 0.55 18.76 -9.29
C ALA A 79 -0.43 19.69 -10.02
N GLU A 80 -1.36 20.32 -9.30
CA GLU A 80 -2.24 21.35 -9.87
C GLU A 80 -1.44 22.56 -10.41
N ARG A 81 -0.31 22.89 -9.79
CA ARG A 81 0.51 24.04 -10.19
C ARG A 81 1.57 23.70 -11.24
N PHE A 82 2.22 22.52 -11.11
CA PHE A 82 3.39 22.15 -11.92
C PHE A 82 3.10 21.02 -12.92
N GLY A 83 1.89 20.45 -12.90
CA GLY A 83 1.47 19.32 -13.70
C GLY A 83 1.83 17.97 -13.08
N ALA A 84 0.89 17.01 -13.13
CA ALA A 84 1.03 15.69 -12.50
C ALA A 84 2.27 14.91 -12.97
N ARG A 85 2.61 14.97 -14.26
CA ARG A 85 3.80 14.34 -14.84
C ARG A 85 5.10 14.84 -14.21
N THR A 86 5.25 16.16 -14.07
CA THR A 86 6.47 16.78 -13.52
C THR A 86 6.64 16.43 -12.06
N VAL A 87 5.56 16.54 -11.26
CA VAL A 87 5.59 16.25 -9.83
C VAL A 87 5.81 14.76 -9.58
N LEU A 88 5.21 13.86 -10.37
CA LEU A 88 5.48 12.42 -10.30
C LEU A 88 6.95 12.10 -10.61
N ALA A 89 7.52 12.69 -11.64
CA ALA A 89 8.93 12.49 -11.99
C ALA A 89 9.87 12.99 -10.88
N LEU A 90 9.62 14.18 -10.33
CA LEU A 90 10.39 14.71 -9.19
C LEU A 90 10.24 13.84 -7.95
N GLY A 91 9.03 13.36 -7.65
CA GLY A 91 8.80 12.43 -6.55
C GLY A 91 9.54 11.11 -6.74
N THR A 92 9.53 10.55 -7.95
CA THR A 92 10.28 9.34 -8.28
C THR A 92 11.79 9.56 -8.12
N ALA A 93 12.31 10.72 -8.53
CA ALA A 93 13.71 11.09 -8.31
C ALA A 93 14.05 11.19 -6.82
N LEU A 94 13.21 11.87 -6.03
CA LEU A 94 13.41 12.00 -4.58
C LEU A 94 13.33 10.64 -3.88
N ALA A 95 12.42 9.77 -4.28
CA ALA A 95 12.35 8.41 -3.74
C ALA A 95 13.64 7.63 -4.01
N GLY A 96 14.16 7.68 -5.24
CA GLY A 96 15.46 7.09 -5.59
C GLY A 96 16.63 7.72 -4.85
N LEU A 97 16.69 9.05 -4.78
CA LEU A 97 17.75 9.77 -4.03
C LEU A 97 17.72 9.45 -2.54
N GLY A 98 16.54 9.22 -1.94
CA GLY A 98 16.43 8.75 -0.56
C GLY A 98 17.22 7.45 -0.34
N TYR A 99 17.14 6.49 -1.26
CA TYR A 99 17.93 5.25 -1.18
C TYR A 99 19.40 5.46 -1.49
N VAL A 100 19.75 6.34 -2.43
CA VAL A 100 21.16 6.72 -2.67
C VAL A 100 21.76 7.33 -1.39
N PHE A 101 21.09 8.29 -0.78
CA PHE A 101 21.53 8.91 0.47
C PHE A 101 21.53 7.92 1.65
N GLY A 102 20.59 6.96 1.66
CA GLY A 102 20.58 5.85 2.60
C GLY A 102 21.88 5.01 2.51
N GLY A 103 22.33 4.72 1.28
CA GLY A 103 23.59 4.03 1.04
C GLY A 103 24.83 4.86 1.42
N LEU A 104 24.74 6.19 1.35
CA LEU A 104 25.79 7.12 1.76
C LEU A 104 25.74 7.47 3.26
N SER A 105 24.76 6.95 4.01
CA SER A 105 24.60 7.27 5.42
C SER A 105 25.79 6.82 6.28
N VAL A 106 26.22 7.70 7.17
CA VAL A 106 27.32 7.43 8.10
C VAL A 106 26.82 6.99 9.49
N GLY A 107 25.51 7.01 9.72
CA GLY A 107 24.90 6.62 10.99
C GLY A 107 23.37 6.65 10.91
N VAL A 108 22.72 6.29 12.02
CA VAL A 108 21.25 6.15 12.10
C VAL A 108 20.52 7.44 11.74
N VAL A 109 21.01 8.60 12.22
CA VAL A 109 20.33 9.89 11.97
C VAL A 109 20.32 10.23 10.48
N THR A 110 21.44 10.04 9.78
CA THR A 110 21.52 10.30 8.34
C THR A 110 20.71 9.28 7.54
N LEU A 111 20.62 8.02 7.99
CA LEU A 111 19.76 7.02 7.39
C LEU A 111 18.28 7.36 7.55
N VAL A 112 17.85 7.79 8.75
CA VAL A 112 16.47 8.23 9.00
C VAL A 112 16.13 9.45 8.16
N ALA A 113 17.04 10.43 8.02
CA ALA A 113 16.86 11.58 7.14
C ALA A 113 16.70 11.15 5.66
N ALA A 114 17.48 10.17 5.23
CA ALA A 114 17.38 9.61 3.88
C ALA A 114 16.02 8.88 3.66
N LEU A 115 15.53 8.14 4.64
CA LEU A 115 14.21 7.52 4.62
C LEU A 115 13.09 8.55 4.58
N PHE A 116 13.23 9.68 5.29
CA PHE A 116 12.28 10.80 5.20
C PHE A 116 12.22 11.35 3.77
N VAL A 117 13.38 11.60 3.13
CA VAL A 117 13.45 12.06 1.73
C VAL A 117 12.80 11.02 0.79
N GLY A 118 13.10 9.73 1.00
CA GLY A 118 12.48 8.64 0.24
C GLY A 118 10.97 8.60 0.37
N GLY A 119 10.45 8.73 1.59
CA GLY A 119 9.01 8.78 1.87
C GLY A 119 8.34 10.02 1.24
N LEU A 120 9.01 11.18 1.30
CA LEU A 120 8.53 12.40 0.65
C LEU A 120 8.37 12.19 -0.87
N GLY A 121 9.38 11.59 -1.51
CA GLY A 121 9.29 11.25 -2.93
C GLY A 121 8.18 10.25 -3.23
N ALA A 122 8.06 9.21 -2.42
CA ALA A 122 7.05 8.16 -2.59
C ALA A 122 5.61 8.67 -2.45
N SER A 123 5.37 9.77 -1.73
CA SER A 123 4.05 10.37 -1.53
C SER A 123 3.34 10.79 -2.82
N THR A 124 4.08 11.01 -3.89
CA THR A 124 3.54 11.47 -5.18
C THR A 124 2.88 10.36 -5.99
N GLN A 125 3.28 9.10 -5.77
CA GLN A 125 2.95 7.99 -6.67
C GLN A 125 1.46 7.67 -6.71
N HIS A 126 0.83 7.39 -5.57
CA HIS A 126 -0.56 6.93 -5.56
C HIS A 126 -1.54 7.97 -6.10
N PRO A 127 -1.52 9.23 -5.65
CA PRO A 127 -2.45 10.22 -6.16
C PRO A 127 -2.21 10.57 -7.63
N LEU A 128 -0.95 10.77 -8.03
CA LEU A 128 -0.66 11.28 -9.36
C LEU A 128 -0.62 10.18 -10.43
N GLY A 129 -0.07 9.00 -10.10
CA GLY A 129 -0.06 7.86 -11.02
C GLY A 129 -1.48 7.40 -11.35
N SER A 130 -2.34 7.27 -10.33
CA SER A 130 -3.76 6.93 -10.53
C SER A 130 -4.50 7.99 -11.35
N ALA A 131 -4.25 9.28 -11.09
CA ALA A 131 -4.85 10.37 -11.85
C ALA A 131 -4.43 10.34 -13.34
N LEU A 132 -3.14 10.14 -13.62
CA LEU A 132 -2.63 10.05 -14.99
C LEU A 132 -3.23 8.85 -15.76
N VAL A 133 -3.35 7.69 -15.10
CA VAL A 133 -4.02 6.53 -15.71
C VAL A 133 -5.50 6.82 -15.97
N ALA A 134 -6.20 7.39 -14.99
CA ALA A 134 -7.62 7.74 -15.15
C ALA A 134 -7.86 8.79 -16.24
N GLN A 135 -6.92 9.72 -16.46
CA GLN A 135 -6.96 10.70 -17.55
C GLN A 135 -6.70 10.07 -18.92
N ALA A 136 -5.78 9.11 -19.00
CA ALA A 136 -5.47 8.44 -20.26
C ALA A 136 -6.61 7.55 -20.75
N PHE A 137 -7.39 6.95 -19.85
CA PHE A 137 -8.44 5.98 -20.18
C PHE A 137 -9.82 6.49 -19.80
N ALA A 138 -10.67 6.76 -20.78
CA ALA A 138 -12.01 7.30 -20.55
C ALA A 138 -13.03 6.20 -20.15
N GLY A 139 -14.01 6.56 -19.32
CA GLY A 139 -15.22 5.77 -19.03
C GLY A 139 -14.92 4.43 -18.34
N ALA A 140 -15.60 3.35 -18.80
CA ALA A 140 -15.47 2.01 -18.23
C ALA A 140 -14.03 1.43 -18.31
N ARG A 141 -13.25 1.82 -19.33
CA ARG A 141 -11.87 1.39 -19.53
C ARG A 141 -10.92 1.89 -18.42
N SER A 142 -11.23 3.03 -17.79
CA SER A 142 -10.45 3.57 -16.67
C SER A 142 -10.37 2.59 -15.50
N ARG A 143 -11.47 1.88 -15.21
CA ARG A 143 -11.54 0.91 -14.10
C ARG A 143 -10.59 -0.28 -14.31
N THR A 144 -10.59 -0.83 -15.53
CA THR A 144 -9.68 -1.92 -15.91
C THR A 144 -8.21 -1.44 -15.91
N ALA A 145 -7.96 -0.24 -16.44
CA ALA A 145 -6.64 0.36 -16.46
C ALA A 145 -6.08 0.57 -15.05
N LEU A 146 -6.87 1.10 -14.12
CA LEU A 146 -6.49 1.23 -12.70
C LEU A 146 -6.24 -0.12 -12.02
N GLY A 147 -7.00 -1.16 -12.39
CA GLY A 147 -6.75 -2.53 -11.94
C GLY A 147 -5.37 -3.03 -12.37
N THR A 148 -5.02 -2.86 -13.64
CA THR A 148 -3.70 -3.22 -14.19
C THR A 148 -2.57 -2.41 -13.53
N TYR A 149 -2.78 -1.12 -13.33
CA TYR A 149 -1.86 -0.24 -12.64
C TYR A 149 -1.60 -0.70 -11.19
N ASN A 150 -2.65 -1.05 -10.45
CA ASN A 150 -2.51 -1.56 -9.08
C ASN A 150 -1.79 -2.91 -9.03
N PHE A 151 -2.05 -3.81 -9.99
CA PHE A 151 -1.36 -5.08 -10.10
C PHE A 151 0.14 -4.91 -10.39
N ALA A 152 0.52 -3.89 -11.16
CA ALA A 152 1.92 -3.57 -11.39
C ALA A 152 2.64 -3.18 -10.08
N GLY A 153 1.97 -2.48 -9.16
CA GLY A 153 2.49 -2.23 -7.81
C GLY A 153 2.77 -3.53 -7.04
N ASP A 154 1.85 -4.50 -7.09
CA ASP A 154 2.06 -5.79 -6.44
C ASP A 154 3.26 -6.56 -7.03
N ILE A 155 3.52 -6.47 -8.35
CA ILE A 155 4.75 -6.99 -8.97
C ILE A 155 5.99 -6.31 -8.38
N GLY A 156 5.94 -4.98 -8.19
CA GLY A 156 7.04 -4.23 -7.59
C GLY A 156 7.37 -4.68 -6.17
N LYS A 157 6.34 -4.93 -5.35
CA LYS A 157 6.49 -5.46 -3.97
C LYS A 157 7.14 -6.84 -3.94
N MET A 158 6.92 -7.65 -4.96
CA MET A 158 7.56 -8.96 -5.08
C MET A 158 9.00 -8.87 -5.57
N THR A 159 9.26 -8.01 -6.56
CA THR A 159 10.52 -8.04 -7.33
C THR A 159 11.62 -7.19 -6.72
N VAL A 160 11.32 -5.98 -6.21
CA VAL A 160 12.36 -5.07 -5.71
C VAL A 160 12.98 -5.56 -4.40
N PRO A 161 12.21 -6.05 -3.39
CA PRO A 161 12.81 -6.68 -2.21
C PRO A 161 13.64 -7.93 -2.55
N ALA A 162 13.18 -8.76 -3.49
CA ALA A 162 13.93 -9.92 -3.98
C ALA A 162 15.24 -9.50 -4.66
N LEU A 163 15.20 -8.47 -5.52
CA LEU A 163 16.40 -7.91 -6.14
C LEU A 163 17.38 -7.39 -5.09
N ALA A 164 16.90 -6.68 -4.08
CA ALA A 164 17.73 -6.21 -2.98
C ALA A 164 18.41 -7.36 -2.26
N ALA A 165 17.66 -8.41 -1.91
CA ALA A 165 18.20 -9.58 -1.26
C ALA A 165 19.26 -10.30 -2.11
N LEU A 166 19.09 -10.34 -3.44
CA LEU A 166 20.08 -10.88 -4.37
C LEU A 166 21.33 -10.00 -4.46
N LEU A 167 21.18 -8.68 -4.51
CA LEU A 167 22.32 -7.76 -4.52
C LEU A 167 23.17 -7.88 -3.25
N LEU A 168 22.53 -8.14 -2.10
CA LEU A 168 23.23 -8.36 -0.82
C LEU A 168 24.09 -9.64 -0.78
N LEU A 169 23.99 -10.54 -1.77
CA LEU A 169 24.92 -11.65 -1.94
C LEU A 169 26.32 -11.21 -2.37
N VAL A 170 26.38 -10.17 -3.18
CA VAL A 170 27.61 -9.76 -3.89
C VAL A 170 28.05 -8.34 -3.57
N LEU A 171 27.20 -7.54 -2.94
CA LEU A 171 27.47 -6.15 -2.62
C LEU A 171 27.22 -5.86 -1.13
N PRO A 172 28.02 -4.98 -0.51
CA PRO A 172 27.67 -4.37 0.76
C PRO A 172 26.31 -3.65 0.66
N TRP A 173 25.53 -3.63 1.75
CA TRP A 173 24.19 -3.07 1.77
C TRP A 173 24.10 -1.61 1.30
N ARG A 174 25.15 -0.82 1.59
CA ARG A 174 25.24 0.57 1.12
C ARG A 174 25.25 0.67 -0.39
N GLN A 175 26.07 -0.15 -1.05
CA GLN A 175 26.16 -0.17 -2.52
C GLN A 175 24.88 -0.72 -3.15
N ALA A 176 24.27 -1.75 -2.55
CA ALA A 176 23.01 -2.29 -3.01
C ALA A 176 21.89 -1.22 -2.98
N LEU A 177 21.78 -0.45 -1.88
CA LEU A 177 20.83 0.66 -1.78
C LEU A 177 21.11 1.77 -2.81
N MET A 178 22.37 2.14 -3.00
CA MET A 178 22.74 3.16 -3.99
C MET A 178 22.37 2.73 -5.40
N LEU A 179 22.59 1.46 -5.75
CA LEU A 179 22.25 0.92 -7.06
C LEU A 179 20.72 0.91 -7.28
N ILE A 180 19.97 0.44 -6.28
CA ILE A 180 18.49 0.46 -6.34
C ILE A 180 17.97 1.90 -6.40
N GLY A 181 18.54 2.82 -5.62
CA GLY A 181 18.21 4.23 -5.68
C GLY A 181 18.51 4.87 -7.04
N ALA A 182 19.62 4.50 -7.68
CA ALA A 182 19.97 4.94 -9.03
C ALA A 182 18.94 4.48 -10.07
N LEU A 183 18.40 3.25 -9.93
CA LEU A 183 17.26 2.81 -10.76
C LEU A 183 16.04 3.71 -10.59
N GLY A 184 15.81 4.23 -9.38
CA GLY A 184 14.76 5.22 -9.12
C GLY A 184 14.97 6.53 -9.86
N VAL A 185 16.20 7.05 -9.85
CA VAL A 185 16.55 8.26 -10.59
C VAL A 185 16.40 8.05 -12.11
N LEU A 186 16.83 6.89 -12.62
CA LEU A 186 16.59 6.51 -14.01
C LEU A 186 15.08 6.43 -14.32
N GLY A 187 14.30 5.80 -13.43
CA GLY A 187 12.84 5.74 -13.52
C GLY A 187 12.21 7.13 -13.61
N ALA A 188 12.70 8.10 -12.83
CA ALA A 188 12.26 9.49 -12.89
C ALA A 188 12.51 10.13 -14.26
N VAL A 189 13.69 9.92 -14.86
CA VAL A 189 14.00 10.38 -16.20
C VAL A 189 13.04 9.76 -17.22
N LEU A 190 12.78 8.45 -17.10
CA LEU A 190 11.82 7.75 -17.97
C LEU A 190 10.40 8.30 -17.82
N VAL A 191 9.94 8.53 -16.59
CA VAL A 191 8.64 9.17 -16.31
C VAL A 191 8.60 10.55 -16.96
N PHE A 192 9.62 11.38 -16.74
CA PHE A 192 9.65 12.75 -17.27
C PHE A 192 9.69 12.78 -18.80
N THR A 193 10.40 11.89 -19.46
CA THR A 193 10.57 11.91 -20.92
C THR A 193 9.47 11.16 -21.65
N LEU A 194 9.02 10.03 -21.10
CA LEU A 194 8.10 9.12 -21.79
C LEU A 194 6.63 9.28 -21.41
N MET A 195 6.28 9.80 -20.23
CA MET A 195 4.88 10.02 -19.86
C MET A 195 4.26 11.08 -20.79
N PRO A 196 3.15 10.80 -21.50
CA PRO A 196 2.47 11.77 -22.34
C PRO A 196 2.03 13.02 -21.55
N ARG A 197 1.97 14.15 -22.21
CA ARG A 197 1.33 15.37 -21.67
C ARG A 197 -0.18 15.25 -21.86
N LEU A 198 -0.83 14.58 -20.92
CA LEU A 198 -2.29 14.46 -20.94
C LEU A 198 -2.91 15.83 -20.64
N ARG A 199 -3.93 16.23 -21.40
CA ARG A 199 -4.71 17.43 -21.11
C ARG A 199 -5.49 17.17 -19.81
N GLU A 200 -5.46 18.12 -18.89
CA GLU A 200 -6.32 18.07 -17.72
C GLU A 200 -7.78 17.97 -18.19
N ALA A 201 -8.43 16.88 -17.83
CA ALA A 201 -9.87 16.79 -17.98
C ALA A 201 -10.46 17.89 -17.08
N ALA A 202 -11.31 18.76 -17.65
CA ALA A 202 -12.06 19.72 -16.86
C ALA A 202 -12.72 18.97 -15.68
N PRO A 203 -12.71 19.54 -14.46
CA PRO A 203 -13.31 18.89 -13.30
C PRO A 203 -14.72 18.45 -13.69
N ALA A 204 -14.97 17.14 -13.65
CA ALA A 204 -16.32 16.63 -13.89
C ALA A 204 -17.23 17.32 -12.89
N ALA A 205 -18.14 18.16 -13.39
CA ALA A 205 -19.10 18.86 -12.57
C ALA A 205 -19.79 17.83 -11.68
N ALA A 206 -19.59 17.93 -10.36
CA ALA A 206 -20.19 17.05 -9.40
C ALA A 206 -21.70 17.08 -9.64
N LYS A 207 -22.26 16.00 -10.21
CA LYS A 207 -23.70 15.86 -10.33
C LYS A 207 -24.23 15.98 -8.92
N LYS A 208 -25.03 17.03 -8.66
CA LYS A 208 -25.87 17.15 -7.47
C LYS A 208 -26.83 15.96 -7.48
N GLU A 209 -26.45 14.88 -6.82
CA GLU A 209 -27.32 13.75 -6.59
C GLU A 209 -28.27 14.06 -5.42
N SER A 210 -29.49 13.68 -5.64
CA SER A 210 -30.73 13.79 -4.89
C SER A 210 -30.63 13.72 -3.36
N ALA A 211 -31.59 14.40 -2.72
CA ALA A 211 -31.79 14.58 -1.28
C ALA A 211 -31.53 13.32 -0.41
N ALA A 212 -30.66 13.49 0.57
CA ALA A 212 -30.34 12.47 1.56
C ALA A 212 -31.56 12.10 2.41
N ARG A 213 -31.90 10.80 2.47
CA ARG A 213 -32.83 10.27 3.49
C ARG A 213 -32.18 10.32 4.88
N PRO A 214 -32.94 10.56 5.96
CA PRO A 214 -32.38 10.61 7.29
C PRO A 214 -31.77 9.28 7.70
N ILE A 215 -30.50 9.31 8.07
CA ILE A 215 -29.70 8.15 8.49
C ILE A 215 -30.08 7.84 9.94
N GLY A 216 -30.62 6.66 10.24
CA GLY A 216 -30.87 6.20 11.60
C GLY A 216 -29.58 6.09 12.44
N ARG A 217 -29.70 6.12 13.78
CA ARG A 217 -28.55 6.03 14.71
C ARG A 217 -27.62 4.82 14.45
N LEU A 218 -28.13 3.69 14.03
CA LEU A 218 -27.38 2.47 13.68
C LEU A 218 -26.50 2.68 12.44
N HIS A 219 -26.99 3.42 11.45
CA HIS A 219 -26.21 3.81 10.28
C HIS A 219 -25.07 4.80 10.64
N ALA A 220 -25.27 5.64 11.64
CA ALA A 220 -24.26 6.61 12.07
C ALA A 220 -23.01 5.92 12.65
N LEU A 221 -23.13 4.73 13.23
CA LEU A 221 -22.00 3.95 13.76
C LEU A 221 -21.35 3.04 12.71
N GLY A 222 -21.99 2.79 11.56
CA GLY A 222 -21.51 1.87 10.54
C GLY A 222 -20.14 2.25 10.00
N PHE A 223 -19.97 3.50 9.56
CA PHE A 223 -18.68 3.97 9.03
C PHE A 223 -17.56 4.00 10.08
N PRO A 224 -17.75 4.52 11.32
CA PRO A 224 -16.74 4.40 12.39
C PRO A 224 -16.33 2.95 12.70
N LEU A 225 -17.25 2.01 12.74
CA LEU A 225 -16.95 0.59 12.94
C LEU A 225 -16.12 0.02 11.78
N LEU A 226 -16.51 0.28 10.54
CA LEU A 226 -15.75 -0.13 9.35
C LEU A 226 -14.33 0.45 9.37
N LEU A 227 -14.20 1.73 9.72
CA LEU A 227 -12.91 2.40 9.85
C LEU A 227 -12.05 1.73 10.92
N SER A 228 -12.62 1.39 12.09
CA SER A 228 -11.90 0.70 13.17
C SER A 228 -11.39 -0.67 12.72
N VAL A 229 -12.20 -1.43 12.00
CA VAL A 229 -11.77 -2.71 11.39
C VAL A 229 -10.62 -2.48 10.41
N GLY A 230 -10.71 -1.49 9.53
CA GLY A 230 -9.64 -1.17 8.57
C GLY A 230 -8.35 -0.68 9.23
N ILE A 231 -8.44 0.06 10.34
CA ILE A 231 -7.29 0.48 11.17
C ILE A 231 -6.56 -0.74 11.72
N ILE A 232 -7.30 -1.69 12.31
CA ILE A 232 -6.73 -2.91 12.89
C ILE A 232 -6.12 -3.79 11.80
N ASP A 233 -6.82 -4.02 10.67
CA ASP A 233 -6.29 -4.75 9.51
C ASP A 233 -4.96 -4.17 9.02
N SER A 234 -4.92 -2.87 8.79
CA SER A 234 -3.72 -2.20 8.30
C SER A 234 -2.57 -2.24 9.30
N ALA A 235 -2.86 -2.03 10.60
CA ALA A 235 -1.87 -2.12 11.68
C ALA A 235 -1.28 -3.54 11.78
N THR A 236 -2.13 -4.56 11.72
CA THR A 236 -1.73 -5.98 11.75
C THR A 236 -0.79 -6.31 10.59
N ARG A 237 -1.18 -5.92 9.37
CA ARG A 237 -0.39 -6.19 8.17
C ARG A 237 0.99 -5.54 8.24
N MET A 238 1.06 -4.27 8.59
CA MET A 238 2.33 -3.55 8.63
C MET A 238 3.25 -4.03 9.75
N ALA A 239 2.68 -4.38 10.92
CA ALA A 239 3.43 -4.99 12.01
C ALA A 239 3.96 -6.37 11.63
N PHE A 240 3.12 -7.25 11.07
CA PHE A 240 3.55 -8.57 10.63
C PHE A 240 4.69 -8.48 9.60
N LEU A 241 4.55 -7.68 8.55
CA LEU A 241 5.58 -7.50 7.53
C LEU A 241 6.88 -6.94 8.10
N THR A 242 6.80 -6.05 9.10
CA THR A 242 7.97 -5.48 9.77
C THR A 242 8.73 -6.53 10.57
N PHE A 243 8.03 -7.43 11.27
CA PHE A 243 8.65 -8.39 12.19
C PHE A 243 8.89 -9.78 11.58
N LEU A 244 8.25 -10.12 10.46
CA LEU A 244 8.46 -11.37 9.74
C LEU A 244 9.95 -11.66 9.45
N PRO A 245 10.76 -10.71 8.93
CA PRO A 245 12.17 -10.93 8.68
C PRO A 245 12.93 -11.43 9.92
N PHE A 246 12.64 -10.89 11.08
CA PHE A 246 13.32 -11.24 12.35
C PHE A 246 12.95 -12.63 12.85
N VAL A 247 11.66 -13.01 12.71
CA VAL A 247 11.22 -14.37 13.04
C VAL A 247 11.89 -15.40 12.14
N LEU A 248 12.00 -15.11 10.84
CA LEU A 248 12.65 -16.02 9.90
C LEU A 248 14.16 -16.07 10.13
N THR A 249 14.81 -14.95 10.39
CA THR A 249 16.25 -14.92 10.73
C THR A 249 16.54 -15.70 12.01
N ALA A 250 15.68 -15.62 13.03
CA ALA A 250 15.79 -16.43 14.23
C ALA A 250 15.64 -17.96 13.96
N LYS A 251 14.99 -18.34 12.85
CA LYS A 251 14.89 -19.72 12.35
C LYS A 251 16.05 -20.12 11.44
N GLY A 252 17.05 -19.25 11.25
CA GLY A 252 18.22 -19.49 10.39
C GLY A 252 18.06 -19.03 8.95
N ALA A 253 17.04 -18.21 8.63
CA ALA A 253 16.89 -17.67 7.29
C ALA A 253 18.03 -16.71 6.93
N SER A 254 18.58 -16.88 5.74
CA SER A 254 19.48 -15.90 5.13
C SER A 254 18.68 -14.67 4.65
N VAL A 255 19.39 -13.58 4.34
CA VAL A 255 18.75 -12.36 3.79
C VAL A 255 18.02 -12.68 2.48
N GLN A 256 18.52 -13.61 1.68
CA GLN A 256 17.89 -14.06 0.44
C GLN A 256 16.59 -14.82 0.71
N THR A 257 16.58 -15.66 1.74
CA THR A 257 15.37 -16.35 2.19
C THR A 257 14.34 -15.35 2.70
N VAL A 258 14.76 -14.28 3.38
CA VAL A 258 13.89 -13.17 3.77
C VAL A 258 13.29 -12.47 2.55
N GLY A 259 14.10 -12.15 1.54
CA GLY A 259 13.60 -11.56 0.28
C GLY A 259 12.57 -12.46 -0.41
N LEU A 260 12.86 -13.77 -0.51
CA LEU A 260 11.92 -14.75 -1.06
C LEU A 260 10.64 -14.83 -0.22
N SER A 261 10.73 -14.76 1.10
CA SER A 261 9.56 -14.81 1.99
C SER A 261 8.60 -13.66 1.73
N LEU A 262 9.10 -12.45 1.52
CA LEU A 262 8.29 -11.30 1.15
C LEU A 262 7.64 -11.49 -0.22
N THR A 263 8.40 -12.03 -1.19
CA THR A 263 7.84 -12.38 -2.51
C THR A 263 6.66 -13.36 -2.38
N LEU A 264 6.77 -14.39 -1.54
CA LEU A 264 5.70 -15.36 -1.30
C LEU A 264 4.48 -14.72 -0.63
N VAL A 265 4.68 -13.87 0.37
CA VAL A 265 3.59 -13.13 1.01
C VAL A 265 2.90 -12.20 0.03
N PHE A 266 3.63 -11.44 -0.77
CA PHE A 266 3.02 -10.51 -1.73
C PHE A 266 2.38 -11.22 -2.92
N ALA A 267 2.93 -12.34 -3.38
CA ALA A 267 2.29 -13.19 -4.39
C ALA A 267 0.95 -13.75 -3.86
N GLY A 268 0.95 -14.26 -2.63
CA GLY A 268 -0.29 -14.63 -1.93
C GLY A 268 -1.25 -13.45 -1.82
N GLY A 269 -0.75 -12.27 -1.49
CA GLY A 269 -1.55 -11.05 -1.36
C GLY A 269 -2.20 -10.61 -2.66
N ALA A 270 -1.48 -10.68 -3.79
CA ALA A 270 -2.02 -10.39 -5.11
C ALA A 270 -3.16 -11.38 -5.47
N ALA A 271 -2.95 -12.68 -5.21
CA ALA A 271 -3.99 -13.68 -5.37
C ALA A 271 -5.17 -13.44 -4.40
N GLY A 272 -4.89 -13.05 -3.17
CA GLY A 272 -5.88 -12.76 -2.12
C GLY A 272 -6.86 -11.67 -2.51
N LYS A 273 -6.40 -10.61 -3.16
CA LYS A 273 -7.27 -9.53 -3.65
C LYS A 273 -8.34 -10.05 -4.62
N LEU A 274 -7.97 -10.96 -5.53
CA LEU A 274 -8.91 -11.58 -6.48
C LEU A 274 -9.85 -12.56 -5.77
N VAL A 275 -9.29 -13.45 -4.96
CA VAL A 275 -10.03 -14.47 -4.21
C VAL A 275 -11.05 -13.81 -3.27
N CYS A 276 -10.64 -12.81 -2.49
CA CYS A 276 -11.52 -12.16 -1.52
C CYS A 276 -12.57 -11.26 -2.18
N THR A 277 -12.29 -10.68 -3.35
CA THR A 277 -13.33 -9.99 -4.13
C THR A 277 -14.42 -10.97 -4.56
N TYR A 278 -14.06 -12.17 -5.01
CA TYR A 278 -15.02 -13.21 -5.39
C TYR A 278 -15.77 -13.80 -4.19
N ILE A 279 -15.07 -14.08 -3.10
CA ILE A 279 -15.67 -14.58 -1.85
C ILE A 279 -16.59 -13.50 -1.26
N GLY A 280 -16.16 -12.24 -1.23
CA GLY A 280 -16.96 -11.12 -0.73
C GLY A 280 -18.28 -10.92 -1.48
N ALA A 281 -18.27 -11.12 -2.80
CA ALA A 281 -19.46 -11.06 -3.61
C ALA A 281 -20.47 -12.21 -3.30
N ARG A 282 -20.00 -13.35 -2.81
CA ARG A 282 -20.84 -14.53 -2.49
C ARG A 282 -21.24 -14.61 -1.02
N LEU A 283 -20.31 -14.40 -0.12
CA LEU A 283 -20.51 -14.57 1.33
C LEU A 283 -20.83 -13.25 2.04
N GLY A 284 -20.64 -12.11 1.36
CA GLY A 284 -20.79 -10.79 1.94
C GLY A 284 -19.57 -10.36 2.79
N THR A 285 -19.57 -9.08 3.14
CA THR A 285 -18.43 -8.42 3.81
C THR A 285 -18.07 -9.08 5.15
N ILE A 286 -19.05 -9.36 6.02
CA ILE A 286 -18.81 -9.87 7.38
C ILE A 286 -18.15 -11.25 7.35
N ALA A 287 -18.71 -12.19 6.60
CA ALA A 287 -18.17 -13.55 6.52
C ALA A 287 -16.77 -13.57 5.90
N THR A 288 -16.52 -12.69 4.92
CA THR A 288 -15.19 -12.56 4.31
C THR A 288 -14.18 -12.03 5.30
N VAL A 289 -14.50 -10.97 6.06
CA VAL A 289 -13.60 -10.43 7.11
C VAL A 289 -13.35 -11.50 8.18
N TRP A 290 -14.36 -12.24 8.61
CA TRP A 290 -14.17 -13.32 9.59
C TRP A 290 -13.21 -14.40 9.10
N LEU A 291 -13.37 -14.80 7.83
CA LEU A 291 -12.51 -15.80 7.23
C LEU A 291 -11.06 -15.30 7.11
N THR A 292 -10.88 -14.11 6.57
CA THR A 292 -9.53 -13.57 6.31
C THR A 292 -8.82 -13.19 7.61
N GLU A 293 -9.46 -12.49 8.55
CA GLU A 293 -8.82 -12.08 9.81
C GLU A 293 -8.61 -13.29 10.75
N GLY A 294 -9.55 -14.25 10.74
CA GLY A 294 -9.36 -15.51 11.46
C GLY A 294 -8.18 -16.30 10.92
N ILE A 295 -8.07 -16.48 9.61
CA ILE A 295 -6.91 -17.15 8.99
C ILE A 295 -5.62 -16.35 9.26
N THR A 296 -5.65 -15.02 9.19
CA THR A 296 -4.50 -14.16 9.51
C THR A 296 -4.02 -14.42 10.94
N ALA A 297 -4.91 -14.38 11.93
CA ALA A 297 -4.54 -14.65 13.32
C ALA A 297 -3.94 -16.04 13.49
N VAL A 298 -4.62 -17.07 12.98
CA VAL A 298 -4.19 -18.46 13.09
C VAL A 298 -2.83 -18.68 12.41
N THR A 299 -2.64 -18.15 11.20
CA THR A 299 -1.40 -18.36 10.45
C THR A 299 -0.22 -17.60 11.03
N ILE A 300 -0.42 -16.39 11.59
CA ILE A 300 0.62 -15.66 12.33
C ILE A 300 1.11 -16.48 13.52
N VAL A 301 0.19 -17.02 14.32
CA VAL A 301 0.56 -17.83 15.50
C VAL A 301 1.17 -19.17 15.07
N ALA A 302 0.60 -19.83 14.08
CA ALA A 302 1.10 -21.11 13.57
C ALA A 302 2.53 -21.01 13.01
N LEU A 303 2.89 -19.87 12.40
CA LEU A 303 4.22 -19.64 11.86
C LEU A 303 5.32 -19.69 12.93
N LEU A 304 5.01 -19.32 14.19
CA LEU A 304 6.01 -19.17 15.24
C LEU A 304 6.70 -20.50 15.61
N PRO A 305 6.01 -21.63 15.83
CA PRO A 305 6.67 -22.90 16.17
C PRO A 305 7.20 -23.69 14.96
N LEU A 306 6.82 -23.33 13.72
CA LEU A 306 7.22 -24.07 12.52
C LEU A 306 8.73 -23.97 12.23
N SER A 307 9.28 -25.02 11.59
CA SER A 307 10.60 -24.95 10.95
C SER A 307 10.61 -23.88 9.85
N LEU A 308 11.81 -23.46 9.42
CA LEU A 308 11.94 -22.46 8.34
C LEU A 308 11.20 -22.89 7.07
N ASP A 309 11.41 -24.13 6.61
CA ASP A 309 10.80 -24.63 5.38
C ASP A 309 9.26 -24.67 5.47
N ALA A 310 8.72 -25.15 6.60
CA ALA A 310 7.28 -25.18 6.84
C ALA A 310 6.70 -23.76 6.93
N ALA A 311 7.41 -22.83 7.57
CA ALA A 311 7.03 -21.42 7.61
C ALA A 311 6.97 -20.82 6.19
N MET A 312 7.99 -21.08 5.35
CA MET A 312 8.02 -20.61 3.97
C MET A 312 6.83 -21.12 3.14
N LEU A 313 6.43 -22.38 3.32
CA LEU A 313 5.25 -22.94 2.66
C LEU A 313 3.92 -22.31 3.12
N LEU A 314 3.86 -21.81 4.36
CA LEU A 314 2.68 -21.14 4.90
C LEU A 314 2.53 -19.72 4.41
N LEU A 315 3.62 -19.01 4.03
CA LEU A 315 3.60 -17.58 3.70
C LEU A 315 2.64 -17.18 2.58
N PRO A 316 2.45 -17.94 1.48
CA PRO A 316 1.44 -17.60 0.48
C PRO A 316 0.03 -17.54 1.07
N VAL A 317 -0.31 -18.46 1.98
CA VAL A 317 -1.61 -18.49 2.66
C VAL A 317 -1.77 -17.28 3.57
N VAL A 318 -0.72 -16.95 4.35
CA VAL A 318 -0.67 -15.70 5.12
C VAL A 318 -0.91 -14.50 4.21
N GLY A 319 -0.24 -14.46 3.07
CA GLY A 319 -0.38 -13.37 2.10
C GLY A 319 -1.81 -13.20 1.60
N VAL A 320 -2.47 -14.31 1.23
CA VAL A 320 -3.88 -14.30 0.80
C VAL A 320 -4.78 -13.68 1.86
N ALA A 321 -4.68 -14.13 3.10
CA ALA A 321 -5.51 -13.66 4.20
C ALA A 321 -5.21 -12.20 4.56
N LEU A 322 -3.93 -11.88 4.76
CA LEU A 322 -3.43 -10.58 5.23
C LEU A 322 -3.76 -9.42 4.27
N ASN A 323 -3.84 -9.66 2.96
CA ASN A 323 -4.07 -8.61 1.98
C ASN A 323 -5.48 -8.66 1.36
N GLY A 324 -6.26 -9.71 1.62
CA GLY A 324 -7.59 -9.88 1.04
C GLY A 324 -8.64 -8.98 1.67
N THR A 325 -8.60 -8.80 2.99
CA THR A 325 -9.59 -8.05 3.78
C THR A 325 -9.75 -6.62 3.31
N SER A 326 -8.65 -5.93 3.06
CA SER A 326 -8.67 -4.51 2.69
C SER A 326 -9.52 -4.20 1.46
N SER A 327 -9.57 -5.12 0.47
CA SER A 327 -10.38 -4.95 -0.74
C SER A 327 -11.88 -4.94 -0.44
N VAL A 328 -12.31 -5.78 0.48
CA VAL A 328 -13.73 -5.90 0.88
C VAL A 328 -14.15 -4.72 1.75
N LEU A 329 -13.30 -4.32 2.70
CA LEU A 329 -13.57 -3.16 3.56
C LEU A 329 -13.69 -1.88 2.73
N TYR A 330 -12.79 -1.70 1.76
CA TYR A 330 -12.79 -0.56 0.86
C TYR A 330 -14.07 -0.50 0.03
N GLY A 331 -14.48 -1.66 -0.51
CA GLY A 331 -15.71 -1.81 -1.28
C GLY A 331 -16.98 -1.50 -0.49
N SER A 332 -16.93 -1.64 0.85
CA SER A 332 -18.07 -1.40 1.74
C SER A 332 -18.24 0.06 2.20
N VAL A 333 -17.26 0.94 1.93
CA VAL A 333 -17.36 2.37 2.31
C VAL A 333 -18.59 3.05 1.70
N PRO A 334 -18.87 2.91 0.38
CA PRO A 334 -20.05 3.54 -0.23
C PRO A 334 -21.40 3.10 0.35
N ASP A 335 -21.41 1.91 0.97
CA ASP A 335 -22.61 1.31 1.53
C ASP A 335 -23.03 1.93 2.86
N LEU A 336 -22.10 2.61 3.54
CA LEU A 336 -22.29 3.15 4.90
C LEU A 336 -22.37 4.67 4.96
N VAL A 337 -22.27 5.34 3.81
CA VAL A 337 -22.29 6.80 3.72
C VAL A 337 -23.16 7.27 2.56
N THR A 338 -23.77 8.45 2.73
CA THR A 338 -24.54 9.09 1.66
C THR A 338 -23.64 9.51 0.50
N PRO A 339 -24.15 9.57 -0.76
CA PRO A 339 -23.35 9.91 -1.94
C PRO A 339 -22.56 11.21 -1.82
N ASP A 340 -23.14 12.24 -1.18
CA ASP A 340 -22.51 13.54 -0.93
C ASP A 340 -21.30 13.48 0.00
N LYS A 341 -21.21 12.45 0.86
CA LYS A 341 -20.11 12.27 1.84
C LYS A 341 -19.06 11.24 1.42
N ARG A 342 -19.27 10.52 0.30
CA ARG A 342 -18.38 9.42 -0.12
C ARG A 342 -16.92 9.84 -0.25
N THR A 343 -16.66 10.95 -0.93
CA THR A 343 -15.28 11.45 -1.10
C THR A 343 -14.58 11.71 0.23
N ARG A 344 -15.30 12.35 1.17
CA ARG A 344 -14.78 12.61 2.51
C ARG A 344 -14.57 11.31 3.31
N ALA A 345 -15.51 10.37 3.20
CA ALA A 345 -15.42 9.08 3.88
C ALA A 345 -14.23 8.27 3.39
N PHE A 346 -13.99 8.20 2.08
CA PHE A 346 -12.79 7.56 1.52
C PHE A 346 -11.51 8.24 2.03
N GLY A 347 -11.46 9.58 2.06
CA GLY A 347 -10.32 10.31 2.60
C GLY A 347 -10.03 9.96 4.05
N ILE A 348 -11.07 9.93 4.91
CA ILE A 348 -10.93 9.56 6.34
C ILE A 348 -10.50 8.08 6.47
N PHE A 349 -11.10 7.18 5.68
CA PHE A 349 -10.78 5.75 5.72
C PHE A 349 -9.32 5.51 5.33
N TYR A 350 -8.85 6.12 4.23
CA TYR A 350 -7.44 6.03 3.80
C TYR A 350 -6.48 6.60 4.83
N THR A 351 -6.76 7.80 5.32
CA THR A 351 -5.88 8.45 6.31
C THR A 351 -5.79 7.63 7.59
N GLY A 352 -6.92 7.10 8.07
CA GLY A 352 -6.95 6.27 9.27
C GLY A 352 -6.19 4.95 9.09
N THR A 353 -6.43 4.23 8.01
CA THR A 353 -5.78 2.93 7.74
C THR A 353 -4.30 3.07 7.46
N ILE A 354 -3.89 4.02 6.60
CA ILE A 354 -2.48 4.25 6.29
C ILE A 354 -1.73 4.78 7.52
N GLY A 355 -2.34 5.71 8.27
CA GLY A 355 -1.75 6.25 9.49
C GLY A 355 -1.54 5.17 10.56
N ALA A 356 -2.52 4.30 10.77
CA ALA A 356 -2.39 3.17 11.68
C ALA A 356 -1.28 2.20 11.24
N GLY A 357 -1.26 1.86 9.95
CA GLY A 357 -0.19 1.04 9.37
C GLY A 357 1.20 1.66 9.49
N ALA A 358 1.31 2.98 9.38
CA ALA A 358 2.58 3.68 9.53
C ALA A 358 3.11 3.65 10.97
N VAL A 359 2.23 3.81 11.98
CA VAL A 359 2.61 3.91 13.40
C VAL A 359 2.74 2.55 14.07
N SER A 360 1.97 1.55 13.64
CA SER A 360 1.90 0.23 14.30
C SER A 360 3.25 -0.48 14.46
N PRO A 361 4.21 -0.42 13.49
CA PRO A 361 5.51 -1.08 13.68
C PRO A 361 6.30 -0.53 14.87
N ALA A 362 6.23 0.78 15.13
CA ALA A 362 6.89 1.37 16.28
C ALA A 362 6.25 0.92 17.60
N LEU A 363 4.91 0.90 17.67
CA LEU A 363 4.17 0.48 18.86
C LEU A 363 4.39 -1.00 19.19
N TYR A 364 4.28 -1.89 18.20
CA TYR A 364 4.55 -3.31 18.41
C TYR A 364 6.03 -3.60 18.63
N GLY A 365 6.93 -2.73 18.12
CA GLY A 365 8.35 -2.78 18.40
C GLY A 365 8.68 -2.63 19.88
N LEU A 366 7.95 -1.76 20.63
CA LEU A 366 8.07 -1.65 22.08
C LEU A 366 7.75 -2.98 22.79
N ILE A 367 6.73 -3.71 22.31
CA ILE A 367 6.39 -5.03 22.82
C ILE A 367 7.50 -6.03 22.47
N GLY A 368 8.05 -5.94 21.24
CA GLY A 368 9.17 -6.76 20.79
C GLY A 368 10.44 -6.57 21.63
N ASP A 369 10.75 -5.33 22.00
CA ASP A 369 11.89 -5.00 22.86
C ASP A 369 11.71 -5.53 24.30
N ALA A 370 10.48 -5.44 24.83
CA ALA A 370 10.20 -5.85 26.22
C ALA A 370 10.01 -7.37 26.37
N PHE A 371 9.38 -8.03 25.40
CA PHE A 371 8.90 -9.42 25.54
C PHE A 371 9.33 -10.34 24.38
N GLY A 372 10.08 -9.84 23.42
CA GLY A 372 10.51 -10.55 22.22
C GLY A 372 9.52 -10.47 21.05
N VAL A 373 10.04 -10.64 19.84
CA VAL A 373 9.29 -10.50 18.58
C VAL A 373 8.14 -11.51 18.47
N SER A 374 8.33 -12.74 18.93
CA SER A 374 7.27 -13.75 18.92
C SER A 374 6.06 -13.31 19.74
N THR A 375 6.30 -12.72 20.92
CA THR A 375 5.22 -12.17 21.76
C THR A 375 4.54 -10.99 21.08
N ALA A 376 5.29 -10.10 20.45
CA ALA A 376 4.72 -9.00 19.68
C ALA A 376 3.77 -9.52 18.59
N LEU A 377 4.16 -10.57 17.84
CA LEU A 377 3.31 -11.17 16.81
C LEU A 377 2.08 -11.89 17.38
N VAL A 378 2.18 -12.52 18.56
CA VAL A 378 1.00 -13.08 19.26
C VAL A 378 0.03 -11.97 19.64
N VAL A 379 0.52 -10.82 20.11
CA VAL A 379 -0.33 -9.66 20.41
C VAL A 379 -0.96 -9.10 19.14
N VAL A 380 -0.22 -9.01 18.03
CA VAL A 380 -0.76 -8.64 16.72
C VAL A 380 -1.91 -9.57 16.31
N ALA A 381 -1.71 -10.89 16.43
CA ALA A 381 -2.73 -11.90 16.12
C ALA A 381 -3.95 -11.82 17.06
N ALA A 382 -3.75 -11.51 18.35
CA ALA A 382 -4.85 -11.31 19.28
C ALA A 382 -5.67 -10.05 18.99
N ILE A 383 -4.99 -8.94 18.63
CA ILE A 383 -5.65 -7.67 18.32
C ILE A 383 -6.45 -7.77 17.02
N VAL A 384 -5.98 -8.49 16.01
CA VAL A 384 -6.74 -8.66 14.77
C VAL A 384 -8.07 -9.38 15.00
N LEU A 385 -8.17 -10.28 15.97
CA LEU A 385 -9.42 -10.94 16.31
C LEU A 385 -10.49 -9.99 16.87
N VAL A 386 -10.12 -8.79 17.34
CA VAL A 386 -11.08 -7.75 17.75
C VAL A 386 -11.93 -7.28 16.55
N THR A 387 -11.46 -7.45 15.33
CA THR A 387 -12.25 -7.16 14.12
C THR A 387 -13.51 -8.01 14.02
N LEU A 388 -13.52 -9.22 14.58
CA LEU A 388 -14.65 -10.16 14.54
C LEU A 388 -15.89 -9.58 15.27
N PRO A 389 -15.82 -9.22 16.56
CA PRO A 389 -16.96 -8.59 17.24
C PRO A 389 -17.32 -7.22 16.65
N LEU A 390 -16.34 -6.42 16.18
CA LEU A 390 -16.62 -5.13 15.53
C LEU A 390 -17.46 -5.30 14.25
N THR A 391 -17.18 -6.31 13.45
CA THR A 391 -17.95 -6.59 12.24
C THR A 391 -19.34 -7.16 12.52
N LEU A 392 -19.54 -7.88 13.64
CA LEU A 392 -20.90 -8.24 14.09
C LEU A 392 -21.72 -7.00 14.42
N MET A 393 -21.13 -6.02 15.10
CA MET A 393 -21.79 -4.75 15.39
C MET A 393 -22.09 -3.94 14.09
N LEU A 394 -21.34 -4.19 13.01
CA LEU A 394 -21.55 -3.57 11.70
C LEU A 394 -22.76 -4.19 10.95
N ARG A 395 -23.16 -5.43 11.28
CA ARG A 395 -24.21 -6.18 10.58
C ARG A 395 -25.52 -5.42 10.38
N PRO A 396 -26.09 -4.74 11.40
CA PRO A 396 -27.35 -4.01 11.23
C PRO A 396 -27.24 -2.84 10.24
N ALA A 397 -26.07 -2.20 10.18
CA ALA A 397 -25.83 -1.07 9.28
C ALA A 397 -25.70 -1.52 7.80
N LEU A 398 -25.15 -2.71 7.55
CA LEU A 398 -25.06 -3.30 6.20
C LEU A 398 -26.38 -3.94 5.74
N ALA A 399 -27.16 -4.53 6.66
CA ALA A 399 -28.45 -5.18 6.34
C ALA A 399 -29.59 -4.20 6.05
N ALA A 400 -29.47 -2.93 6.45
CA ALA A 400 -30.48 -1.90 6.26
C ALA A 400 -30.50 -1.29 4.85
N GLN A 401 -29.74 -1.85 3.89
CA GLN A 401 -29.80 -1.40 2.49
C GLN A 401 -31.01 -2.01 1.79
N PRO A 402 -31.85 -1.21 1.11
CA PRO A 402 -32.84 -1.76 0.18
C PRO A 402 -32.08 -2.35 -1.01
N THR A 403 -32.40 -3.62 -1.30
CA THR A 403 -32.01 -4.32 -2.53
C THR A 403 -32.49 -3.58 -3.78
#